data_e659d4176080883753e5b6ad01d85dcd
#
_entry.id   e659d4176080883753e5b6ad01d85dcd
#
_cell.length_a   1.000
_cell.length_b   1.000
_cell.length_c   1.000
_cell.angle_alpha   90.00
_cell.angle_beta   90.00
_cell.angle_gamma   90.00
#
_symmetry.space_group_name_H-M   'P 1'
#
loop_
_entity.id
_entity.type
_entity.pdbx_description
1 polymer ?
#
loop_
_entity_poly.entity_id
_entity_poly.type
_entity_poly.pdbx_seq_one_letter_code
_entity_poly.pdbx_strand_id
1 'polypeptide(L)'
;MGGRSRNCGLAVALLAMVSVPVMAQTCTTQAKMASDTRTALANEALLLGSAVKAGDANAVKAATVAEYASNFAPIEHAVDTTSEKLKGDTLRVTQVYLLDASTRKAGDTSDTEFTCPLKDTTSETDFSFSSLPPGVYGFAMVEAAGGDRSWLLSFLLLQQGSGWKMAGFYPHPRTAVGKDGLWYWTAARANVKAKMPWLAWVQYDEANELLRPASFVSSTDLDKLLAEQRAGAPPALSDGISVQTPLVVKGTGVQEFHFTAIANEQAGDGGSLHLVLHYAAEPLAGAEPNRVRDAAAAEAMIKAHPELRQGYGTVIVFADMPGQNPSVLSLPMTEIR
;
A
#
# COMPACT_ATOMS: atom_id res chain seq x y z
N MET A 1 -7.40 88.57 -11.28
CA MET A 1 -7.53 87.49 -12.25
C MET A 1 -7.27 86.18 -11.50
N GLY A 2 -8.33 85.40 -11.31
CA GLY A 2 -8.40 84.26 -10.43
C GLY A 2 -7.97 82.96 -11.06
N GLY A 3 -7.24 82.16 -10.37
CA GLY A 3 -6.95 80.77 -10.70
C GLY A 3 -7.51 79.87 -9.62
N ARG A 4 -8.58 79.12 -9.97
CA ARG A 4 -9.19 78.12 -9.13
C ARG A 4 -8.35 76.82 -9.22
N SER A 5 -7.74 76.40 -8.08
CA SER A 5 -7.15 75.09 -7.92
C SER A 5 -8.26 74.06 -7.57
N ARG A 6 -8.39 73.02 -8.41
CA ARG A 6 -9.28 71.90 -8.17
C ARG A 6 -8.52 70.81 -7.43
N ASN A 7 -8.83 70.63 -6.14
CA ASN A 7 -8.32 69.48 -5.39
C ASN A 7 -9.12 68.21 -5.81
N CYS A 8 -8.40 67.28 -6.43
CA CYS A 8 -8.88 65.92 -6.73
C CYS A 8 -8.57 65.02 -5.51
N GLY A 9 -9.55 64.77 -4.70
CA GLY A 9 -9.42 63.83 -3.56
C GLY A 9 -9.47 62.40 -4.10
N LEU A 10 -8.35 61.66 -3.98
CA LEU A 10 -8.28 60.24 -4.26
C LEU A 10 -8.81 59.49 -3.02
N ALA A 11 -10.02 58.93 -3.15
CA ALA A 11 -10.56 57.98 -2.13
C ALA A 11 -9.94 56.61 -2.34
N VAL A 12 -9.00 56.21 -1.48
CA VAL A 12 -8.45 54.86 -1.43
C VAL A 12 -9.45 53.97 -0.66
N ALA A 13 -10.18 53.14 -1.40
CA ALA A 13 -11.00 52.08 -0.78
C ALA A 13 -10.10 50.94 -0.31
N LEU A 14 -9.90 50.81 1.01
CA LEU A 14 -9.31 49.65 1.62
C LEU A 14 -10.29 48.45 1.48
N LEU A 15 -10.04 47.53 0.56
CA LEU A 15 -10.66 46.19 0.57
C LEU A 15 -10.06 45.40 1.75
N ALA A 16 -10.78 45.26 2.83
CA ALA A 16 -10.50 44.31 3.88
C ALA A 16 -10.70 42.89 3.32
N MET A 17 -9.63 42.19 2.96
CA MET A 17 -9.68 40.76 2.67
C MET A 17 -10.01 40.01 3.97
N VAL A 18 -11.26 39.61 4.12
CA VAL A 18 -11.70 38.67 5.16
C VAL A 18 -11.12 37.31 4.76
N SER A 19 -9.98 36.94 5.33
CA SER A 19 -9.47 35.59 5.28
C SER A 19 -10.41 34.70 6.08
N VAL A 20 -11.30 33.97 5.36
CA VAL A 20 -12.08 32.89 5.95
C VAL A 20 -11.08 31.82 6.34
N PRO A 21 -10.96 31.43 7.64
CA PRO A 21 -10.12 30.31 7.99
C PRO A 21 -10.68 29.08 7.27
N VAL A 22 -9.90 28.53 6.35
CA VAL A 22 -10.13 27.19 5.83
C VAL A 22 -9.96 26.29 7.04
N MET A 23 -11.05 25.70 7.54
CA MET A 23 -11.04 24.73 8.62
C MET A 23 -10.27 23.51 8.10
N ALA A 24 -9.00 23.45 8.37
CA ALA A 24 -8.14 22.34 7.98
C ALA A 24 -8.60 21.08 8.72
N GLN A 25 -8.66 19.99 7.98
CA GLN A 25 -8.84 18.66 8.56
C GLN A 25 -7.71 18.42 9.55
N THR A 26 -8.05 17.85 10.72
CA THR A 26 -7.06 17.72 11.80
C THR A 26 -6.74 16.27 12.09
N CYS A 27 -5.46 16.01 12.31
CA CYS A 27 -4.98 14.74 12.83
C CYS A 27 -4.49 14.87 14.26
N THR A 28 -4.92 13.95 15.12
CA THR A 28 -4.42 13.82 16.48
C THR A 28 -3.70 12.48 16.65
N THR A 29 -2.41 12.53 16.92
CA THR A 29 -1.60 11.34 17.18
C THR A 29 -1.90 10.76 18.56
N GLN A 30 -1.59 9.48 18.76
CA GLN A 30 -1.79 8.75 20.00
C GLN A 30 -1.26 9.50 21.24
N ALA A 31 -0.12 10.17 21.12
CA ALA A 31 0.52 10.89 22.24
C ALA A 31 -0.24 12.16 22.66
N LYS A 32 -1.01 12.76 21.74
CA LYS A 32 -1.79 13.98 21.98
C LYS A 32 -3.28 13.70 22.20
N MET A 33 -3.73 12.45 21.98
CA MET A 33 -5.12 12.04 22.08
C MET A 33 -5.57 11.93 23.54
N ALA A 34 -6.82 12.35 23.82
CA ALA A 34 -7.45 12.13 25.13
C ALA A 34 -7.45 10.63 25.48
N SER A 35 -7.17 10.30 26.75
CA SER A 35 -7.01 8.92 27.20
C SER A 35 -8.23 8.05 26.90
N ASP A 36 -9.44 8.58 27.11
CA ASP A 36 -10.68 7.83 26.90
C ASP A 36 -10.91 7.52 25.42
N THR A 37 -10.68 8.49 24.54
CA THR A 37 -10.76 8.29 23.07
C THR A 37 -9.74 7.26 22.61
N ARG A 38 -8.49 7.38 23.08
CA ARG A 38 -7.42 6.43 22.75
C ARG A 38 -7.76 5.02 23.21
N THR A 39 -8.27 4.88 24.43
CA THR A 39 -8.67 3.59 24.99
C THR A 39 -9.85 2.99 24.24
N ALA A 40 -10.86 3.79 23.88
CA ALA A 40 -12.00 3.34 23.11
C ALA A 40 -11.61 2.84 21.72
N LEU A 41 -10.75 3.57 20.99
CA LEU A 41 -10.22 3.16 19.69
C LEU A 41 -9.39 1.87 19.79
N ALA A 42 -8.51 1.78 20.79
CA ALA A 42 -7.67 0.61 20.99
C ALA A 42 -8.50 -0.65 21.33
N ASN A 43 -9.53 -0.51 22.19
CA ASN A 43 -10.40 -1.62 22.56
C ASN A 43 -11.22 -2.11 21.37
N GLU A 44 -11.80 -1.19 20.57
CA GLU A 44 -12.57 -1.58 19.38
C GLU A 44 -11.67 -2.30 18.36
N ALA A 45 -10.46 -1.79 18.13
CA ALA A 45 -9.50 -2.43 17.24
C ALA A 45 -9.09 -3.83 17.72
N LEU A 46 -8.92 -4.05 19.03
CA LEU A 46 -8.63 -5.37 19.60
C LEU A 46 -9.82 -6.32 19.49
N LEU A 47 -11.05 -5.83 19.67
CA LEU A 47 -12.26 -6.64 19.47
C LEU A 47 -12.39 -7.10 18.03
N LEU A 48 -12.22 -6.18 17.07
CA LEU A 48 -12.20 -6.50 15.64
C LEU A 48 -11.06 -7.46 15.27
N GLY A 49 -9.85 -7.18 15.74
CA GLY A 49 -8.70 -8.07 15.53
C GLY A 49 -8.91 -9.46 16.08
N SER A 50 -9.57 -9.58 17.24
CA SER A 50 -9.91 -10.88 17.86
C SER A 50 -10.96 -11.62 17.03
N ALA A 51 -11.98 -10.92 16.51
CA ALA A 51 -12.98 -11.50 15.61
C ALA A 51 -12.35 -11.97 14.29
N VAL A 52 -11.47 -11.16 13.68
CA VAL A 52 -10.70 -11.57 12.49
C VAL A 52 -9.87 -12.81 12.77
N LYS A 53 -9.11 -12.83 13.87
CA LYS A 53 -8.29 -13.99 14.26
C LYS A 53 -9.12 -15.26 14.46
N ALA A 54 -10.35 -15.12 14.98
CA ALA A 54 -11.28 -16.22 15.16
C ALA A 54 -11.98 -16.67 13.86
N GLY A 55 -11.84 -15.92 12.76
CA GLY A 55 -12.60 -16.14 11.53
C GLY A 55 -14.10 -15.81 11.68
N ASP A 56 -14.47 -14.99 12.69
CA ASP A 56 -15.86 -14.62 12.95
C ASP A 56 -16.28 -13.43 12.06
N ALA A 57 -16.51 -13.70 10.79
CA ALA A 57 -16.96 -12.71 9.83
C ALA A 57 -18.30 -12.06 10.23
N ASN A 58 -19.18 -12.78 10.96
CA ASN A 58 -20.46 -12.21 11.43
C ASN A 58 -20.25 -11.15 12.51
N ALA A 59 -19.33 -11.37 13.46
CA ALA A 59 -18.97 -10.37 14.46
C ALA A 59 -18.35 -9.13 13.78
N VAL A 60 -17.45 -9.32 12.81
CA VAL A 60 -16.86 -8.21 12.04
C VAL A 60 -17.95 -7.44 11.29
N LYS A 61 -18.88 -8.12 10.62
CA LYS A 61 -20.00 -7.51 9.91
C LYS A 61 -20.90 -6.69 10.83
N ALA A 62 -21.23 -7.20 12.02
CA ALA A 62 -22.04 -6.49 13.01
C ALA A 62 -21.35 -5.21 13.55
N ALA A 63 -20.03 -5.19 13.57
CA ALA A 63 -19.21 -4.04 13.95
C ALA A 63 -18.90 -3.10 12.79
N THR A 64 -19.33 -3.39 11.56
CA THR A 64 -19.08 -2.59 10.35
C THR A 64 -20.18 -1.54 10.16
N VAL A 65 -19.84 -0.37 9.59
CA VAL A 65 -20.82 0.65 9.20
C VAL A 65 -21.81 0.07 8.19
N ALA A 66 -23.09 0.46 8.26
CA ALA A 66 -24.18 -0.15 7.49
C ALA A 66 -23.93 -0.12 5.97
N GLU A 67 -23.32 0.94 5.46
CA GLU A 67 -22.99 1.11 4.04
C GLU A 67 -22.10 -0.04 3.52
N TYR A 68 -21.00 -0.36 4.24
CA TYR A 68 -20.08 -1.45 3.84
C TYR A 68 -20.59 -2.82 4.27
N ALA A 69 -21.39 -2.91 5.32
CA ALA A 69 -22.02 -4.16 5.74
C ALA A 69 -23.03 -4.68 4.70
N SER A 70 -23.58 -3.82 3.83
CA SER A 70 -24.49 -4.20 2.74
C SER A 70 -23.77 -4.91 1.58
N ASN A 71 -22.47 -4.65 1.38
CA ASN A 71 -21.63 -5.32 0.39
C ASN A 71 -20.39 -5.93 1.08
N PHE A 72 -20.61 -6.87 1.99
CA PHE A 72 -19.60 -7.36 2.92
C PHE A 72 -18.69 -8.45 2.33
N ALA A 73 -19.05 -9.10 1.22
CA ALA A 73 -18.32 -10.24 0.68
C ALA A 73 -16.78 -10.05 0.50
N PRO A 74 -16.26 -8.89 0.04
CA PRO A 74 -14.83 -8.67 -0.02
C PRO A 74 -14.15 -8.65 1.36
N ILE A 75 -14.83 -8.09 2.37
CA ILE A 75 -14.33 -8.04 3.75
C ILE A 75 -14.39 -9.45 4.38
N GLU A 76 -15.46 -10.20 4.15
CA GLU A 76 -15.60 -11.59 4.57
C GLU A 76 -14.45 -12.45 4.05
N HIS A 77 -14.17 -12.36 2.74
CA HIS A 77 -13.04 -13.06 2.13
C HIS A 77 -11.69 -12.64 2.77
N ALA A 78 -11.50 -11.36 3.05
CA ALA A 78 -10.29 -10.88 3.74
C ALA A 78 -10.19 -11.42 5.17
N VAL A 79 -11.31 -11.52 5.91
CA VAL A 79 -11.36 -12.13 7.25
C VAL A 79 -10.98 -13.60 7.18
N ASP A 80 -11.60 -14.37 6.28
CA ASP A 80 -11.37 -15.81 6.14
C ASP A 80 -9.90 -16.11 5.81
N THR A 81 -9.36 -15.44 4.78
CA THR A 81 -7.97 -15.63 4.33
C THR A 81 -6.94 -15.17 5.37
N THR A 82 -7.24 -14.13 6.13
CA THR A 82 -6.35 -13.61 7.18
C THR A 82 -6.39 -14.50 8.42
N SER A 83 -7.55 -14.99 8.85
CA SER A 83 -7.70 -15.80 10.06
C SER A 83 -6.80 -17.04 10.06
N GLU A 84 -6.65 -17.68 8.90
CA GLU A 84 -5.77 -18.83 8.75
C GLU A 84 -4.30 -18.51 9.01
N LYS A 85 -3.88 -17.26 8.75
CA LYS A 85 -2.51 -16.76 8.93
C LYS A 85 -2.20 -16.32 10.36
N LEU A 86 -3.24 -16.08 11.19
CA LEU A 86 -3.11 -15.55 12.55
C LEU A 86 -3.16 -16.64 13.65
N LYS A 87 -3.11 -17.91 13.28
CA LYS A 87 -3.16 -19.03 14.25
C LYS A 87 -1.96 -18.96 15.17
N GLY A 88 -2.24 -18.96 16.50
CA GLY A 88 -1.19 -18.88 17.52
C GLY A 88 -0.72 -17.46 17.87
N ASP A 89 -1.07 -16.44 17.10
CA ASP A 89 -0.62 -15.08 17.35
C ASP A 89 -1.23 -14.44 18.59
N THR A 90 -0.50 -13.52 19.17
CA THR A 90 -0.99 -12.54 20.16
C THR A 90 -1.25 -11.21 19.47
N LEU A 91 -2.30 -10.51 19.91
CA LEU A 91 -2.71 -9.23 19.33
C LEU A 91 -2.30 -8.08 20.24
N ARG A 92 -1.73 -7.02 19.64
CA ARG A 92 -1.31 -5.82 20.37
C ARG A 92 -1.57 -4.58 19.52
N VAL A 93 -2.29 -3.60 20.05
CA VAL A 93 -2.39 -2.28 19.40
C VAL A 93 -1.03 -1.60 19.45
N THR A 94 -0.54 -1.20 18.30
CA THR A 94 0.76 -0.52 18.17
C THR A 94 0.61 0.98 18.03
N GLN A 95 -0.43 1.44 17.32
CA GLN A 95 -0.64 2.85 17.04
C GLN A 95 -2.12 3.14 16.80
N VAL A 96 -2.57 4.33 17.21
CA VAL A 96 -3.88 4.88 16.87
C VAL A 96 -3.75 6.36 16.47
N TYR A 97 -4.57 6.77 15.51
CA TYR A 97 -4.72 8.15 15.05
C TYR A 97 -6.19 8.54 15.09
N LEU A 98 -6.48 9.82 15.38
CA LEU A 98 -7.80 10.40 15.25
C LEU A 98 -7.79 11.40 14.11
N LEU A 99 -8.65 11.21 13.12
CA LEU A 99 -8.75 11.99 11.90
C LEU A 99 -10.10 12.68 11.87
N ASP A 100 -10.13 13.99 12.05
CA ASP A 100 -11.38 14.76 12.09
C ASP A 100 -11.67 15.38 10.72
N ALA A 101 -12.64 14.79 10.02
CA ALA A 101 -13.22 15.26 8.77
C ALA A 101 -14.64 15.81 8.94
N SER A 102 -15.09 16.11 10.19
CA SER A 102 -16.46 16.53 10.48
C SER A 102 -16.86 17.85 9.81
N THR A 103 -15.89 18.68 9.44
CA THR A 103 -16.11 19.96 8.76
C THR A 103 -16.32 19.83 7.24
N ARG A 104 -16.11 18.63 6.66
CA ARG A 104 -16.38 18.38 5.24
C ARG A 104 -17.86 18.49 4.93
N LYS A 105 -18.18 18.86 3.68
CA LYS A 105 -19.56 18.88 3.22
C LYS A 105 -19.98 17.47 2.78
N ALA A 106 -21.23 17.12 3.08
CA ALA A 106 -21.80 15.88 2.56
C ALA A 106 -21.81 15.91 1.02
N GLY A 107 -21.36 14.81 0.39
CA GLY A 107 -21.24 14.70 -1.06
C GLY A 107 -20.01 15.37 -1.67
N ASP A 108 -19.08 15.88 -0.86
CA ASP A 108 -17.78 16.36 -1.34
C ASP A 108 -16.92 15.16 -1.75
N THR A 109 -16.57 15.10 -3.05
CA THR A 109 -15.76 14.02 -3.64
C THR A 109 -14.28 14.38 -3.79
N SER A 110 -13.85 15.54 -3.29
CA SER A 110 -12.43 15.93 -3.31
C SER A 110 -11.60 15.03 -2.39
N ASP A 111 -10.32 14.92 -2.70
CA ASP A 111 -9.37 14.22 -1.85
C ASP A 111 -9.28 14.86 -0.46
N THR A 112 -9.01 14.03 0.52
CA THR A 112 -8.93 14.40 1.93
C THR A 112 -7.57 14.01 2.45
N GLU A 113 -6.82 15.00 2.90
CA GLU A 113 -5.47 14.76 3.42
C GLU A 113 -5.39 15.13 4.91
N PHE A 114 -4.68 14.29 5.67
CA PHE A 114 -4.35 14.54 7.07
C PHE A 114 -2.86 14.35 7.25
N THR A 115 -2.21 15.36 7.78
CA THR A 115 -0.81 15.29 8.21
C THR A 115 -0.74 15.17 9.73
N CYS A 116 -0.08 14.14 10.20
CA CYS A 116 0.04 13.76 11.61
C CYS A 116 1.50 13.90 12.06
N PRO A 117 1.95 15.06 12.56
CA PRO A 117 3.31 15.22 12.99
C PRO A 117 3.58 14.39 14.25
N LEU A 118 4.67 13.63 14.24
CA LEU A 118 5.13 12.87 15.40
C LEU A 118 5.81 13.82 16.39
N LYS A 119 5.49 13.63 17.68
CA LYS A 119 6.00 14.49 18.74
C LYS A 119 7.53 14.48 18.79
N ASP A 120 8.12 15.69 18.90
CA ASP A 120 9.54 15.90 19.08
C ASP A 120 10.44 15.39 17.93
N THR A 121 9.87 15.22 16.72
CA THR A 121 10.58 14.79 15.52
C THR A 121 10.21 15.66 14.31
N THR A 122 10.94 15.50 13.21
CA THR A 122 10.60 16.05 11.90
C THR A 122 9.80 15.03 11.06
N SER A 123 9.49 13.87 11.64
CA SER A 123 8.75 12.81 10.96
C SER A 123 7.24 13.02 11.11
N GLU A 124 6.50 12.69 10.07
CA GLU A 124 5.04 12.75 10.03
C GLU A 124 4.48 11.50 9.37
N THR A 125 3.21 11.25 9.63
CA THR A 125 2.40 10.24 8.94
C THR A 125 1.28 10.95 8.23
N ASP A 126 1.10 10.65 6.96
CA ASP A 126 0.10 11.25 6.10
C ASP A 126 -0.95 10.23 5.71
N PHE A 127 -2.20 10.69 5.67
CA PHE A 127 -3.35 9.92 5.20
C PHE A 127 -3.97 10.66 4.03
N SER A 128 -4.16 9.97 2.90
CA SER A 128 -4.78 10.53 1.70
C SER A 128 -5.94 9.64 1.26
N PHE A 129 -7.16 10.15 1.40
CA PHE A 129 -8.38 9.42 1.06
C PHE A 129 -9.09 10.09 -0.11
N SER A 130 -9.50 9.31 -1.09
CA SER A 130 -10.42 9.77 -2.12
C SER A 130 -11.86 9.76 -1.58
N SER A 131 -12.54 10.92 -1.63
CA SER A 131 -13.98 11.04 -1.31
C SER A 131 -14.37 10.60 0.12
N LEU A 132 -13.55 10.88 1.14
CA LEU A 132 -13.88 10.54 2.53
C LEU A 132 -15.13 11.30 2.99
N PRO A 133 -16.22 10.64 3.44
CA PRO A 133 -17.40 11.31 3.98
C PRO A 133 -17.09 12.15 5.22
N PRO A 134 -17.93 13.19 5.53
CA PRO A 134 -17.76 13.95 6.77
C PRO A 134 -17.94 13.05 7.99
N GLY A 135 -17.07 13.21 8.99
CA GLY A 135 -17.10 12.42 10.22
C GLY A 135 -15.81 12.48 11.00
N VAL A 136 -15.81 11.86 12.17
CA VAL A 136 -14.60 11.65 12.97
C VAL A 136 -14.18 10.19 12.81
N TYR A 137 -12.94 9.99 12.35
CA TYR A 137 -12.39 8.67 12.08
C TYR A 137 -11.26 8.33 13.04
N GLY A 138 -11.12 7.05 13.34
CA GLY A 138 -9.95 6.49 13.99
C GLY A 138 -9.21 5.59 13.00
N PHE A 139 -7.89 5.67 12.94
CA PHE A 139 -7.07 4.67 12.28
C PHE A 139 -6.27 3.93 13.33
N ALA A 140 -6.49 2.63 13.44
CA ALA A 140 -5.87 1.79 14.47
C ALA A 140 -5.10 0.63 13.84
N MET A 141 -3.88 0.41 14.33
CA MET A 141 -2.99 -0.66 13.88
C MET A 141 -2.81 -1.68 14.99
N VAL A 142 -3.15 -2.94 14.69
CA VAL A 142 -3.02 -4.09 15.58
C VAL A 142 -1.99 -5.04 15.00
N GLU A 143 -0.89 -5.23 15.70
CA GLU A 143 0.10 -6.23 15.38
C GLU A 143 -0.37 -7.59 15.87
N ALA A 144 -0.28 -8.59 14.99
CA ALA A 144 -0.45 -10.00 15.32
C ALA A 144 0.91 -10.68 15.19
N ALA A 145 1.43 -11.23 16.29
CA ALA A 145 2.76 -11.80 16.34
C ALA A 145 2.81 -13.03 17.29
N GLY A 146 3.77 -13.90 17.03
CA GLY A 146 3.99 -15.13 17.81
C GLY A 146 3.82 -16.41 17.00
N GLY A 147 3.18 -16.34 15.83
CA GLY A 147 3.12 -17.41 14.83
C GLY A 147 4.30 -17.37 13.85
N ASP A 148 4.13 -18.05 12.72
CA ASP A 148 5.19 -18.20 11.71
C ASP A 148 5.54 -16.88 11.00
N ARG A 149 4.59 -15.96 10.93
CA ARG A 149 4.73 -14.67 10.25
C ARG A 149 3.96 -13.59 10.98
N SER A 150 4.62 -12.46 11.27
CA SER A 150 3.93 -11.30 11.84
C SER A 150 3.03 -10.61 10.82
N TRP A 151 1.84 -10.17 11.29
CA TRP A 151 0.85 -9.44 10.50
C TRP A 151 0.53 -8.10 11.13
N LEU A 152 0.08 -7.17 10.31
CA LEU A 152 -0.53 -5.93 10.74
C LEU A 152 -1.99 -5.90 10.26
N LEU A 153 -2.89 -5.73 11.22
CA LEU A 153 -4.32 -5.54 10.98
C LEU A 153 -4.60 -4.06 11.17
N SER A 154 -4.83 -3.34 10.08
CA SER A 154 -5.15 -1.92 10.12
C SER A 154 -6.65 -1.72 9.94
N PHE A 155 -7.26 -0.94 10.84
CA PHE A 155 -8.70 -0.65 10.83
C PHE A 155 -8.93 0.84 10.69
N LEU A 156 -9.75 1.23 9.72
CA LEU A 156 -10.37 2.54 9.69
C LEU A 156 -11.71 2.43 10.42
N LEU A 157 -11.91 3.27 11.45
CA LEU A 157 -13.08 3.28 12.31
C LEU A 157 -13.81 4.62 12.15
N LEU A 158 -15.14 4.60 12.04
CA LEU A 158 -16.00 5.80 12.03
C LEU A 158 -16.70 5.91 13.37
N GLN A 159 -16.68 7.10 13.98
CA GLN A 159 -17.42 7.38 15.19
C GLN A 159 -18.92 7.45 14.89
N GLN A 160 -19.72 6.63 15.58
CA GLN A 160 -21.18 6.65 15.51
C GLN A 160 -21.76 6.72 16.93
N GLY A 161 -22.34 7.86 17.26
CA GLY A 161 -22.79 8.13 18.63
C GLY A 161 -21.61 8.13 19.60
N SER A 162 -21.68 7.31 20.64
CA SER A 162 -20.59 7.14 21.62
C SER A 162 -19.60 6.00 21.27
N GLY A 163 -19.83 5.25 20.20
CA GLY A 163 -19.02 4.09 19.82
C GLY A 163 -18.31 4.27 18.50
N TRP A 164 -17.59 3.23 18.10
CA TRP A 164 -16.83 3.13 16.85
C TRP A 164 -17.36 1.97 16.02
N LYS A 165 -17.39 2.16 14.70
CA LYS A 165 -17.75 1.12 13.72
C LYS A 165 -16.68 1.03 12.67
N MET A 166 -16.37 -0.18 12.20
CA MET A 166 -15.39 -0.40 11.15
C MET A 166 -15.87 0.20 9.82
N ALA A 167 -15.06 1.04 9.21
CA ALA A 167 -15.22 1.62 7.89
C ALA A 167 -14.21 1.06 6.87
N GLY A 168 -13.20 0.31 7.32
CA GLY A 168 -12.24 -0.35 6.45
C GLY A 168 -11.35 -1.31 7.22
N PHE A 169 -10.89 -2.37 6.54
CA PHE A 169 -9.99 -3.39 7.07
C PHE A 169 -8.88 -3.68 6.06
N TYR A 170 -7.62 -3.56 6.50
CA TYR A 170 -6.42 -3.63 5.66
C TYR A 170 -5.39 -4.55 6.33
N PRO A 171 -5.51 -5.87 6.15
CA PRO A 171 -4.53 -6.82 6.66
C PRO A 171 -3.35 -6.93 5.72
N HIS A 172 -2.13 -6.91 6.25
CA HIS A 172 -0.96 -7.21 5.46
C HIS A 172 0.16 -7.85 6.32
N PRO A 173 1.06 -8.65 5.71
CA PRO A 173 2.19 -9.21 6.41
C PRO A 173 3.22 -8.13 6.78
N ARG A 174 3.91 -8.32 7.91
CA ARG A 174 5.04 -7.47 8.31
C ARG A 174 6.40 -8.06 8.00
N THR A 175 6.41 -9.34 7.64
CA THR A 175 7.64 -10.07 7.30
C THR A 175 7.44 -10.90 6.04
N ALA A 176 8.50 -11.09 5.28
CA ALA A 176 8.58 -12.05 4.20
C ALA A 176 9.86 -12.87 4.36
N VAL A 177 9.74 -14.21 4.30
CA VAL A 177 10.85 -15.15 4.52
C VAL A 177 11.61 -14.85 5.83
N GLY A 178 10.86 -14.55 6.91
CA GLY A 178 11.42 -14.23 8.23
C GLY A 178 12.19 -12.91 8.30
N LYS A 179 12.08 -12.04 7.30
CA LYS A 179 12.71 -10.72 7.25
C LYS A 179 11.65 -9.63 7.24
N ASP A 180 11.90 -8.53 7.96
CA ASP A 180 11.02 -7.37 7.99
C ASP A 180 11.33 -6.36 6.87
N GLY A 181 10.49 -5.35 6.74
CA GLY A 181 10.68 -4.33 5.72
C GLY A 181 11.95 -3.50 5.89
N LEU A 182 12.47 -3.29 7.11
CA LEU A 182 13.72 -2.59 7.35
C LEU A 182 14.92 -3.41 6.87
N TRP A 183 14.86 -4.72 7.02
CA TRP A 183 15.87 -5.61 6.46
C TRP A 183 15.91 -5.50 4.93
N TYR A 184 14.75 -5.56 4.25
CA TYR A 184 14.68 -5.41 2.80
C TYR A 184 15.16 -4.04 2.32
N TRP A 185 14.80 -2.96 3.01
CA TRP A 185 15.29 -1.63 2.69
C TRP A 185 16.82 -1.53 2.81
N THR A 186 17.40 -2.11 3.87
CA THR A 186 18.86 -2.16 4.06
C THR A 186 19.54 -2.98 2.99
N ALA A 187 18.97 -4.14 2.63
CA ALA A 187 19.48 -5.01 1.56
C ALA A 187 19.43 -4.31 0.19
N ALA A 188 18.33 -3.60 -0.11
CA ALA A 188 18.20 -2.81 -1.33
C ALA A 188 19.31 -1.76 -1.47
N ARG A 189 19.59 -0.99 -0.40
CA ARG A 189 20.71 -0.04 -0.37
C ARG A 189 22.07 -0.68 -0.61
N ALA A 190 22.28 -1.88 -0.07
CA ALA A 190 23.52 -2.64 -0.30
C ALA A 190 23.65 -3.08 -1.76
N ASN A 191 22.54 -3.50 -2.38
CA ASN A 191 22.51 -3.94 -3.78
C ASN A 191 22.68 -2.76 -4.76
N VAL A 192 22.16 -1.56 -4.46
CA VAL A 192 22.50 -0.34 -5.23
C VAL A 192 24.01 -0.11 -5.23
N LYS A 193 24.67 -0.20 -4.07
CA LYS A 193 26.13 -0.06 -3.96
C LYS A 193 26.89 -1.16 -4.70
N ALA A 194 26.36 -2.37 -4.74
CA ALA A 194 26.91 -3.52 -5.45
C ALA A 194 26.62 -3.49 -6.96
N LYS A 195 25.95 -2.46 -7.48
CA LYS A 195 25.56 -2.32 -8.89
C LYS A 195 24.64 -3.45 -9.38
N MET A 196 23.72 -3.87 -8.52
CA MET A 196 22.64 -4.82 -8.80
C MET A 196 21.28 -4.11 -8.73
N PRO A 197 20.98 -3.19 -9.69
CA PRO A 197 19.84 -2.29 -9.59
C PRO A 197 18.49 -3.00 -9.68
N TRP A 198 18.39 -4.10 -10.41
CA TRP A 198 17.14 -4.88 -10.52
C TRP A 198 16.79 -5.58 -9.21
N LEU A 199 17.80 -6.21 -8.59
CA LEU A 199 17.59 -6.83 -7.28
C LEU A 199 17.29 -5.79 -6.21
N ALA A 200 17.95 -4.63 -6.25
CA ALA A 200 17.65 -3.52 -5.35
C ALA A 200 16.22 -3.01 -5.52
N TRP A 201 15.75 -2.85 -6.75
CA TRP A 201 14.44 -2.31 -7.06
C TRP A 201 13.32 -3.19 -6.49
N VAL A 202 13.38 -4.51 -6.71
CA VAL A 202 12.38 -5.45 -6.16
C VAL A 202 12.45 -5.57 -4.63
N GLN A 203 13.63 -5.35 -4.02
CA GLN A 203 13.75 -5.33 -2.57
C GLN A 203 13.21 -4.04 -1.93
N TYR A 204 13.33 -2.89 -2.61
CA TYR A 204 12.65 -1.67 -2.19
C TYR A 204 11.13 -1.84 -2.25
N ASP A 205 10.64 -2.50 -3.29
CA ASP A 205 9.21 -2.81 -3.44
C ASP A 205 8.71 -3.67 -2.28
N GLU A 206 9.41 -4.78 -1.97
CA GLU A 206 9.10 -5.62 -0.82
C GLU A 206 9.15 -4.84 0.51
N ALA A 207 10.15 -3.97 0.68
CA ALA A 207 10.25 -3.13 1.87
C ALA A 207 9.03 -2.20 2.01
N ASN A 208 8.59 -1.60 0.91
CA ASN A 208 7.42 -0.73 0.90
C ASN A 208 6.14 -1.49 1.24
N GLU A 209 5.94 -2.68 0.68
CA GLU A 209 4.78 -3.53 0.97
C GLU A 209 4.73 -3.94 2.46
N LEU A 210 5.88 -4.31 3.05
CA LEU A 210 5.94 -4.73 4.45
C LEU A 210 5.87 -3.57 5.47
N LEU A 211 6.21 -2.34 5.08
CA LEU A 211 6.23 -1.17 5.96
C LEU A 211 4.98 -0.31 5.86
N ARG A 212 4.24 -0.35 4.75
CA ARG A 212 3.07 0.49 4.51
C ARG A 212 1.82 -0.11 5.13
N PRO A 213 1.16 0.56 6.10
CA PRO A 213 -0.01 0.01 6.79
C PRO A 213 -1.26 -0.14 5.93
N ALA A 214 -1.41 0.72 4.92
CA ALA A 214 -2.49 0.72 3.94
C ALA A 214 -2.10 1.63 2.76
N SER A 215 -2.72 1.46 1.59
CA SER A 215 -2.37 2.21 0.37
C SER A 215 -2.53 3.73 0.48
N PHE A 216 -3.43 4.19 1.34
CA PHE A 216 -3.69 5.61 1.61
C PHE A 216 -2.82 6.19 2.74
N VAL A 217 -1.87 5.44 3.27
CA VAL A 217 -0.95 5.88 4.33
C VAL A 217 0.44 6.05 3.75
N SER A 218 1.05 7.21 4.01
CA SER A 218 2.47 7.47 3.80
C SER A 218 3.12 7.98 5.08
N SER A 219 4.42 8.15 5.04
CA SER A 219 5.19 8.77 6.10
C SER A 219 6.51 9.29 5.55
N THR A 220 7.17 10.17 6.30
CA THR A 220 8.51 10.67 5.96
C THR A 220 9.49 9.53 5.60
N ASP A 221 9.43 8.41 6.31
CA ASP A 221 10.32 7.26 6.03
C ASP A 221 9.89 6.48 4.78
N LEU A 222 8.59 6.29 4.53
CA LEU A 222 8.09 5.67 3.30
C LEU A 222 8.41 6.54 2.08
N ASP A 223 8.26 7.85 2.18
CA ASP A 223 8.61 8.78 1.10
C ASP A 223 10.10 8.73 0.78
N LYS A 224 10.94 8.63 1.81
CA LYS A 224 12.38 8.45 1.64
C LYS A 224 12.70 7.11 0.97
N LEU A 225 12.04 6.03 1.38
CA LEU A 225 12.20 4.70 0.76
C LEU A 225 11.87 4.77 -0.74
N LEU A 226 10.73 5.36 -1.09
CA LEU A 226 10.29 5.51 -2.49
C LEU A 226 11.22 6.45 -3.29
N ALA A 227 11.75 7.49 -2.67
CA ALA A 227 12.74 8.36 -3.31
C ALA A 227 14.06 7.61 -3.59
N GLU A 228 14.53 6.79 -2.65
CA GLU A 228 15.71 5.95 -2.83
C GLU A 228 15.49 4.88 -3.92
N GLN A 229 14.31 4.24 -3.95
CA GLN A 229 13.92 3.28 -4.99
C GLN A 229 14.00 3.93 -6.38
N ARG A 230 13.37 5.11 -6.54
CA ARG A 230 13.40 5.87 -7.81
C ARG A 230 14.81 6.26 -8.22
N ALA A 231 15.63 6.75 -7.27
CA ALA A 231 17.00 7.14 -7.54
C ALA A 231 17.92 5.96 -7.91
N GLY A 232 17.65 4.77 -7.38
CA GLY A 232 18.38 3.53 -7.65
C GLY A 232 17.77 2.66 -8.74
N ALA A 233 16.66 3.07 -9.35
CA ALA A 233 15.95 2.27 -10.35
C ALA A 233 16.81 2.02 -11.60
N PRO A 234 16.68 0.82 -12.23
CA PRO A 234 17.23 0.59 -13.55
C PRO A 234 16.72 1.65 -14.55
N PRO A 235 17.56 2.13 -15.49
CA PRO A 235 17.11 3.13 -16.48
C PRO A 235 15.88 2.71 -17.28
N ALA A 236 15.70 1.40 -17.51
CA ALA A 236 14.53 0.85 -18.19
C ALA A 236 13.22 0.96 -17.39
N LEU A 237 13.30 1.31 -16.10
CA LEU A 237 12.15 1.52 -15.21
C LEU A 237 11.97 2.98 -14.79
N SER A 238 12.64 3.93 -15.47
CA SER A 238 12.53 5.37 -15.15
C SER A 238 11.10 5.90 -15.21
N ASP A 239 10.29 5.36 -16.13
CA ASP A 239 8.89 5.73 -16.32
C ASP A 239 7.91 4.74 -15.64
N GLY A 240 8.44 3.88 -14.76
CA GLY A 240 7.70 2.80 -14.14
C GLY A 240 7.50 1.60 -15.08
N ILE A 241 6.69 0.65 -14.60
CA ILE A 241 6.27 -0.53 -15.37
C ILE A 241 4.74 -0.67 -15.27
N SER A 242 4.08 -0.77 -16.42
CA SER A 242 2.62 -0.91 -16.51
C SER A 242 2.20 -1.44 -17.87
N VAL A 243 0.91 -1.62 -18.09
CA VAL A 243 0.36 -1.95 -19.42
C VAL A 243 0.67 -0.85 -20.44
N GLN A 244 0.71 0.42 -20.00
CA GLN A 244 1.00 1.58 -20.89
C GLN A 244 2.50 1.80 -21.11
N THR A 245 3.33 1.41 -20.14
CA THR A 245 4.79 1.51 -20.16
C THR A 245 5.42 0.15 -19.88
N PRO A 246 5.28 -0.83 -20.81
CA PRO A 246 5.80 -2.16 -20.58
C PRO A 246 7.33 -2.20 -20.66
N LEU A 247 7.94 -3.00 -19.82
CA LEU A 247 9.36 -3.32 -19.94
C LEU A 247 9.55 -4.32 -21.09
N VAL A 248 10.26 -3.91 -22.13
CA VAL A 248 10.55 -4.78 -23.28
C VAL A 248 11.84 -5.54 -23.04
N VAL A 249 11.75 -6.86 -23.00
CA VAL A 249 12.91 -7.75 -22.88
C VAL A 249 13.00 -8.67 -24.11
N LYS A 250 14.19 -8.72 -24.72
CA LYS A 250 14.45 -9.57 -25.89
C LYS A 250 14.67 -11.01 -25.48
N GLY A 251 13.90 -11.90 -26.09
CA GLY A 251 14.11 -13.34 -26.03
C GLY A 251 15.09 -13.86 -27.06
N THR A 252 14.98 -15.13 -27.37
CA THR A 252 15.80 -15.76 -28.42
C THR A 252 15.30 -15.37 -29.81
N GLY A 253 16.20 -15.01 -30.70
CA GLY A 253 15.87 -14.60 -32.07
C GLY A 253 15.20 -13.23 -32.12
N VAL A 254 14.02 -13.15 -32.77
CA VAL A 254 13.25 -11.91 -32.91
C VAL A 254 12.13 -11.75 -31.88
N GLN A 255 12.05 -12.65 -30.91
CA GLN A 255 11.00 -12.63 -29.90
C GLN A 255 11.24 -11.52 -28.89
N GLU A 256 10.20 -10.77 -28.55
CA GLU A 256 10.18 -9.74 -27.51
C GLU A 256 9.06 -10.02 -26.53
N PHE A 257 9.32 -9.80 -25.26
CA PHE A 257 8.35 -9.90 -24.18
C PHE A 257 8.08 -8.53 -23.57
N HIS A 258 6.80 -8.17 -23.42
CA HIS A 258 6.36 -6.89 -22.89
C HIS A 258 5.84 -7.09 -21.47
N PHE A 259 6.73 -7.00 -20.49
CA PHE A 259 6.37 -7.15 -19.09
C PHE A 259 5.62 -5.91 -18.59
N THR A 260 4.48 -6.16 -17.95
CA THR A 260 3.54 -5.13 -17.48
C THR A 260 3.57 -4.96 -15.96
N ALA A 261 4.11 -5.95 -15.22
CA ALA A 261 4.38 -5.86 -13.80
C ALA A 261 5.51 -6.83 -13.39
N ILE A 262 6.22 -6.44 -12.34
CA ILE A 262 7.18 -7.27 -11.61
C ILE A 262 6.83 -7.11 -10.14
N ALA A 263 6.64 -8.21 -9.42
CA ALA A 263 6.25 -8.21 -8.02
C ALA A 263 6.96 -9.33 -7.24
N ASN A 264 6.77 -9.31 -5.93
CA ASN A 264 7.25 -10.35 -5.03
C ASN A 264 6.04 -11.12 -4.49
N GLU A 265 6.19 -12.43 -4.35
CA GLU A 265 5.23 -13.27 -3.67
C GLU A 265 5.96 -14.23 -2.73
N GLN A 266 5.48 -14.36 -1.51
CA GLN A 266 6.04 -15.37 -0.61
C GLN A 266 5.41 -16.72 -0.89
N ALA A 267 6.24 -17.76 -1.01
CA ALA A 267 5.79 -19.15 -1.10
C ALA A 267 4.80 -19.50 0.03
N GLY A 268 3.82 -20.35 -0.26
CA GLY A 268 2.81 -20.76 0.71
C GLY A 268 3.37 -21.40 1.98
N ASP A 269 4.54 -22.04 1.89
CA ASP A 269 5.31 -22.61 3.01
C ASP A 269 6.16 -21.58 3.76
N GLY A 270 6.20 -20.33 3.30
CA GLY A 270 6.99 -19.25 3.89
C GLY A 270 8.50 -19.34 3.66
N GLY A 271 8.98 -20.36 2.94
CA GLY A 271 10.41 -20.69 2.82
C GLY A 271 11.20 -19.87 1.80
N SER A 272 10.56 -19.27 0.81
CA SER A 272 11.23 -18.49 -0.25
C SER A 272 10.36 -17.36 -0.79
N LEU A 273 11.00 -16.37 -1.43
CA LEU A 273 10.33 -15.42 -2.30
C LEU A 273 10.28 -15.95 -3.73
N HIS A 274 9.17 -15.71 -4.38
CA HIS A 274 8.97 -15.90 -5.81
C HIS A 274 9.03 -14.55 -6.51
N LEU A 275 9.72 -14.49 -7.64
CA LEU A 275 9.65 -13.38 -8.57
C LEU A 275 8.41 -13.56 -9.44
N VAL A 276 7.46 -12.66 -9.34
CA VAL A 276 6.23 -12.68 -10.14
C VAL A 276 6.40 -11.73 -11.32
N LEU A 277 6.16 -12.24 -12.51
CA LEU A 277 6.27 -11.50 -13.77
C LEU A 277 4.92 -11.54 -14.49
N HIS A 278 4.34 -10.39 -14.79
CA HIS A 278 3.20 -10.25 -15.68
C HIS A 278 3.69 -9.77 -17.04
N TYR A 279 3.19 -10.33 -18.13
CA TYR A 279 3.47 -9.83 -19.46
C TYR A 279 2.27 -10.00 -20.40
N ALA A 280 2.13 -9.08 -21.35
CA ALA A 280 1.09 -9.14 -22.37
C ALA A 280 1.37 -10.27 -23.35
N ALA A 281 0.40 -11.14 -23.58
CA ALA A 281 0.53 -12.30 -24.45
C ALA A 281 -0.70 -12.53 -25.32
N GLU A 282 -0.48 -13.08 -26.52
CA GLU A 282 -1.56 -13.60 -27.35
C GLU A 282 -1.84 -15.06 -27.00
N PRO A 283 -3.11 -15.50 -27.03
CA PRO A 283 -3.45 -16.88 -26.74
C PRO A 283 -2.91 -17.83 -27.83
N LEU A 284 -2.29 -18.92 -27.40
CA LEU A 284 -1.84 -19.99 -28.27
C LEU A 284 -2.75 -21.21 -28.12
N ALA A 285 -2.91 -21.99 -29.21
CA ALA A 285 -3.71 -23.19 -29.18
C ALA A 285 -3.01 -24.29 -28.37
N GLY A 286 -3.60 -24.66 -27.23
CA GLY A 286 -3.13 -25.73 -26.36
C GLY A 286 -2.22 -25.28 -25.22
N ALA A 287 -2.10 -26.13 -24.21
CA ALA A 287 -1.37 -25.83 -22.98
C ALA A 287 0.16 -25.82 -23.20
N GLU A 288 0.68 -26.75 -23.99
CA GLU A 288 2.12 -26.91 -24.19
C GLU A 288 2.78 -25.73 -24.93
N PRO A 289 2.21 -25.18 -26.03
CA PRO A 289 2.76 -23.97 -26.65
C PRO A 289 2.76 -22.76 -25.71
N ASN A 290 1.71 -22.56 -24.87
CA ASN A 290 1.69 -21.52 -23.85
C ASN A 290 2.82 -21.73 -22.83
N ARG A 291 3.00 -22.94 -22.31
CA ARG A 291 4.05 -23.27 -21.36
C ARG A 291 5.45 -22.99 -21.91
N VAL A 292 5.74 -23.34 -23.18
CA VAL A 292 7.03 -23.07 -23.83
C VAL A 292 7.27 -21.56 -23.97
N ARG A 293 6.26 -20.81 -24.39
CA ARG A 293 6.35 -19.34 -24.50
C ARG A 293 6.60 -18.70 -23.13
N ASP A 294 5.86 -19.12 -22.09
CA ASP A 294 5.94 -18.55 -20.73
C ASP A 294 7.29 -18.87 -20.08
N ALA A 295 7.85 -20.08 -20.35
CA ALA A 295 9.21 -20.43 -19.96
C ALA A 295 10.26 -19.54 -20.66
N ALA A 296 10.09 -19.28 -21.96
CA ALA A 296 10.99 -18.39 -22.69
C ALA A 296 10.93 -16.94 -22.18
N ALA A 297 9.77 -16.48 -21.69
CA ALA A 297 9.65 -15.17 -21.06
C ALA A 297 10.44 -15.11 -19.75
N ALA A 298 10.33 -16.13 -18.88
CA ALA A 298 11.15 -16.24 -17.66
C ALA A 298 12.65 -16.27 -17.98
N GLU A 299 13.07 -17.09 -18.94
CA GLU A 299 14.46 -17.18 -19.36
C GLU A 299 14.99 -15.85 -19.89
N ALA A 300 14.21 -15.14 -20.69
CA ALA A 300 14.59 -13.83 -21.23
C ALA A 300 14.83 -12.80 -20.10
N MET A 301 13.91 -12.72 -19.12
CA MET A 301 14.05 -11.83 -17.98
C MET A 301 15.29 -12.14 -17.15
N ILE A 302 15.50 -13.39 -16.79
CA ILE A 302 16.60 -13.79 -15.91
C ILE A 302 17.95 -13.70 -16.64
N LYS A 303 17.97 -13.95 -17.94
CA LYS A 303 19.18 -13.78 -18.76
C LYS A 303 19.57 -12.30 -18.92
N ALA A 304 18.58 -11.42 -19.08
CA ALA A 304 18.80 -9.97 -19.14
C ALA A 304 19.26 -9.39 -17.79
N HIS A 305 18.77 -9.95 -16.67
CA HIS A 305 18.97 -9.45 -15.31
C HIS A 305 19.37 -10.57 -14.34
N PRO A 306 20.59 -11.13 -14.50
CA PRO A 306 21.03 -12.35 -13.78
C PRO A 306 21.15 -12.14 -12.26
N GLU A 307 21.27 -10.91 -11.77
CA GLU A 307 21.29 -10.60 -10.35
C GLU A 307 19.98 -10.99 -9.63
N LEU A 308 18.85 -11.08 -10.34
CA LEU A 308 17.58 -11.53 -9.77
C LEU A 308 17.66 -12.96 -9.22
N ARG A 309 18.58 -13.81 -9.74
CA ARG A 309 18.80 -15.17 -9.21
C ARG A 309 19.19 -15.20 -7.73
N GLN A 310 19.77 -14.12 -7.22
CA GLN A 310 20.24 -14.07 -5.83
C GLN A 310 19.12 -13.86 -4.82
N GLY A 311 17.95 -13.34 -5.27
CA GLY A 311 16.83 -13.00 -4.40
C GLY A 311 15.70 -14.02 -4.37
N TYR A 312 15.65 -14.94 -5.35
CA TYR A 312 14.45 -15.74 -5.58
C TYR A 312 14.77 -17.22 -5.84
N GLY A 313 13.93 -18.09 -5.27
CA GLY A 313 13.98 -19.53 -5.53
C GLY A 313 13.19 -19.96 -6.77
N THR A 314 12.18 -19.17 -7.15
CA THR A 314 11.20 -19.49 -8.20
C THR A 314 10.82 -18.23 -8.96
N VAL A 315 10.52 -18.38 -10.24
CA VAL A 315 9.84 -17.36 -11.06
C VAL A 315 8.43 -17.85 -11.38
N ILE A 316 7.43 -17.02 -11.13
CA ILE A 316 6.05 -17.24 -11.55
C ILE A 316 5.73 -16.26 -12.67
N VAL A 317 5.29 -16.79 -13.80
CA VAL A 317 4.96 -16.00 -14.98
C VAL A 317 3.46 -16.04 -15.19
N PHE A 318 2.85 -14.87 -15.29
CA PHE A 318 1.48 -14.66 -15.72
C PHE A 318 1.50 -14.08 -17.13
N ALA A 319 1.03 -14.86 -18.10
CA ALA A 319 0.78 -14.39 -19.45
C ALA A 319 -0.63 -13.83 -19.53
N ASP A 320 -0.76 -12.52 -19.49
CA ASP A 320 -2.04 -11.82 -19.48
C ASP A 320 -2.60 -11.76 -20.91
N MET A 321 -3.71 -12.44 -21.14
CA MET A 321 -4.33 -12.59 -22.45
C MET A 321 -5.66 -11.83 -22.51
N PRO A 322 -5.93 -11.03 -23.56
CA PRO A 322 -7.18 -10.29 -23.68
C PRO A 322 -8.41 -11.21 -23.64
N GLY A 323 -9.36 -10.92 -22.73
CA GLY A 323 -10.63 -11.63 -22.63
C GLY A 323 -10.56 -13.08 -22.12
N GLN A 324 -9.42 -13.51 -21.59
CA GLN A 324 -9.21 -14.84 -21.04
C GLN A 324 -8.52 -14.78 -19.67
N ASN A 325 -8.59 -15.88 -18.92
CA ASN A 325 -7.75 -16.02 -17.73
C ASN A 325 -6.28 -16.12 -18.15
N PRO A 326 -5.35 -15.55 -17.36
CA PRO A 326 -3.93 -15.63 -17.66
C PRO A 326 -3.45 -17.10 -17.66
N SER A 327 -2.50 -17.42 -18.54
CA SER A 327 -1.69 -18.62 -18.38
C SER A 327 -0.71 -18.40 -17.24
N VAL A 328 -0.55 -19.39 -16.37
CA VAL A 328 0.35 -19.29 -15.20
C VAL A 328 1.38 -20.41 -15.27
N LEU A 329 2.65 -20.05 -15.17
CA LEU A 329 3.77 -20.99 -15.13
C LEU A 329 4.67 -20.69 -13.95
N SER A 330 4.94 -21.68 -13.12
CA SER A 330 5.93 -21.61 -12.03
C SER A 330 7.16 -22.41 -12.40
N LEU A 331 8.33 -21.79 -12.33
CA LEU A 331 9.62 -22.40 -12.68
C LEU A 331 10.62 -22.20 -11.53
N PRO A 332 11.22 -23.28 -10.99
CA PRO A 332 12.38 -23.15 -10.11
C PRO A 332 13.49 -22.36 -10.79
N MET A 333 14.15 -21.46 -10.06
CA MET A 333 15.25 -20.64 -10.61
C MET A 333 16.40 -21.51 -11.17
N THR A 334 16.57 -22.71 -10.64
CA THR A 334 17.57 -23.70 -11.09
C THR A 334 17.28 -24.30 -12.47
N GLU A 335 16.04 -24.27 -12.93
CA GLU A 335 15.62 -24.78 -14.24
C GLU A 335 15.70 -23.71 -15.35
N ILE A 336 15.83 -22.45 -14.99
CA ILE A 336 15.97 -21.32 -15.92
C ILE A 336 17.42 -21.23 -16.38
N ARG A 337 17.69 -21.32 -17.67
CA ARG A 337 19.00 -21.34 -18.30
C ARG A 337 19.59 -19.96 -18.59
#